data_29df692f398e406141b8343d3af3fb07
#
_entry.id   29df692f398e406141b8343d3af3fb07
#
_cell.length_a   1.000
_cell.length_b   1.000
_cell.length_c   1.000
_cell.angle_alpha   90.00
_cell.angle_beta   90.00
_cell.angle_gamma   90.00
#
_symmetry.space_group_name_H-M   'P 1'
#
loop_
_entity.id
_entity.type
_entity.pdbx_description
1 polymer ?
#
loop_
_entity_poly.entity_id
_entity_poly.type
_entity_poly.pdbx_seq_one_letter_code
_entity_poly.pdbx_strand_id
1 'polypeptide(L)'
;MVTQPSISVRGEVTLEVDPEIAVVSIAVMARDKDRRRALDLLAKRNAAVLAMARALGDAVEKVESGAASVHPELKDGTKERVTGYVARGNVTVTISDFTVLSDMVTGLAGEEMVAVTGPWWSLRPDSPVRRRARVSAAQDALQRAREYADAFGATVTELVQLADPGLLADADRPQIVHARTAGRAEAFATAAAAEELEFEPVKQSVRAVVDARFLMTAPTLGG
;
A
#
# COMPACT_ATOMS: atom_id res chain seq x y z
N MET A 1 9.08 38.62 32.04
CA MET A 1 8.85 37.17 32.15
C MET A 1 10.07 36.49 31.61
N VAL A 2 10.76 35.71 32.39
CA VAL A 2 11.91 34.88 31.92
C VAL A 2 11.31 33.75 31.11
N THR A 3 11.54 33.75 29.81
CA THR A 3 11.09 32.68 28.93
C THR A 3 11.89 31.43 29.27
N GLN A 4 11.24 30.37 29.73
CA GLN A 4 11.90 29.10 30.05
C GLN A 4 12.57 28.54 28.80
N PRO A 5 13.81 28.03 28.88
CA PRO A 5 14.47 27.43 27.73
C PRO A 5 13.67 26.26 27.18
N SER A 6 13.61 26.16 25.85
CA SER A 6 12.88 25.07 25.18
C SER A 6 13.71 24.50 24.04
N ILE A 7 13.46 23.26 23.74
CA ILE A 7 14.06 22.52 22.64
C ILE A 7 12.99 21.94 21.74
N SER A 8 13.15 22.13 20.44
CA SER A 8 12.26 21.53 19.42
C SER A 8 13.04 20.49 18.63
N VAL A 9 12.50 19.31 18.54
CA VAL A 9 13.15 18.15 17.88
C VAL A 9 12.15 17.43 16.98
N ARG A 10 12.68 16.71 16.04
CA ARG A 10 11.94 15.75 15.22
C ARG A 10 12.37 14.35 15.59
N GLY A 11 11.40 13.51 15.94
CA GLY A 11 11.63 12.09 16.09
C GLY A 11 11.18 11.35 14.84
N GLU A 12 11.93 10.34 14.45
CA GLU A 12 11.61 9.51 13.30
C GLU A 12 12.04 8.07 13.50
N VAL A 13 11.28 7.17 12.88
CA VAL A 13 11.61 5.75 12.82
C VAL A 13 11.17 5.18 11.48
N THR A 14 11.94 4.23 11.01
CA THR A 14 11.56 3.35 9.90
C THR A 14 11.62 1.92 10.41
N LEU A 15 10.49 1.21 10.34
CA LEU A 15 10.39 -0.20 10.70
C LEU A 15 10.31 -1.02 9.42
N GLU A 16 11.11 -2.06 9.32
CA GLU A 16 10.98 -3.10 8.29
C GLU A 16 10.28 -4.30 8.90
N VAL A 17 9.15 -4.70 8.33
CA VAL A 17 8.32 -5.78 8.84
C VAL A 17 7.84 -6.67 7.70
N ASP A 18 7.53 -7.91 8.01
CA ASP A 18 6.94 -8.82 7.03
C ASP A 18 5.54 -8.35 6.66
N PRO A 19 5.09 -8.56 5.41
CA PRO A 19 3.74 -8.24 5.00
C PRO A 19 2.71 -9.09 5.75
N GLU A 20 1.52 -8.54 5.93
CA GLU A 20 0.41 -9.23 6.59
C GLU A 20 -0.60 -9.78 5.58
N ILE A 21 -0.62 -9.19 4.39
CA ILE A 21 -1.52 -9.55 3.30
C ILE A 21 -0.82 -9.44 1.95
N ALA A 22 -1.31 -10.24 1.00
CA ALA A 22 -1.01 -10.12 -0.42
C ALA A 22 -2.28 -9.77 -1.18
N VAL A 23 -2.20 -8.80 -2.07
CA VAL A 23 -3.31 -8.42 -2.94
C VAL A 23 -3.04 -8.92 -4.35
N VAL A 24 -4.01 -9.60 -4.95
CA VAL A 24 -3.94 -10.11 -6.32
C VAL A 24 -5.10 -9.54 -7.12
N SER A 25 -4.82 -9.03 -8.32
CA SER A 25 -5.84 -8.52 -9.25
C SER A 25 -6.01 -9.51 -10.41
N ILE A 26 -7.24 -9.88 -10.67
CA ILE A 26 -7.62 -10.86 -11.68
C ILE A 26 -8.51 -10.16 -12.69
N ALA A 27 -7.95 -9.88 -13.88
CA ALA A 27 -8.72 -9.33 -14.99
C ALA A 27 -9.40 -10.48 -15.76
N VAL A 28 -10.69 -10.37 -15.93
CA VAL A 28 -11.52 -11.35 -16.64
C VAL A 28 -12.06 -10.70 -17.91
N MET A 29 -11.88 -11.37 -19.04
CA MET A 29 -12.36 -10.87 -20.34
C MET A 29 -13.28 -11.88 -21.01
N ALA A 30 -14.18 -11.36 -21.84
CA ALA A 30 -15.00 -12.16 -22.72
C ALA A 30 -15.21 -11.43 -24.05
N ARG A 31 -15.28 -12.18 -25.13
CA ARG A 31 -15.48 -11.62 -26.47
C ARG A 31 -16.56 -12.39 -27.19
N ASP A 32 -17.50 -11.68 -27.82
CA ASP A 32 -18.54 -12.27 -28.69
C ASP A 32 -18.96 -11.25 -29.77
N LYS A 33 -19.58 -11.71 -30.84
CA LYS A 33 -20.18 -10.86 -31.87
C LYS A 33 -21.44 -10.11 -31.39
N ASP A 34 -22.11 -10.66 -30.38
CA ASP A 34 -23.28 -10.11 -29.72
C ASP A 34 -22.90 -9.53 -28.35
N ARG A 35 -23.37 -8.31 -28.11
CA ARG A 35 -23.07 -7.58 -26.87
C ARG A 35 -23.59 -8.30 -25.62
N ARG A 36 -24.80 -8.86 -25.69
CA ARG A 36 -25.40 -9.54 -24.55
C ARG A 36 -24.69 -10.84 -24.25
N ARG A 37 -24.33 -11.60 -25.30
CA ARG A 37 -23.52 -12.82 -25.13
C ARG A 37 -22.16 -12.56 -24.56
N ALA A 38 -21.47 -11.48 -24.95
CA ALA A 38 -20.20 -11.09 -24.34
C ALA A 38 -20.35 -10.84 -22.84
N LEU A 39 -21.44 -10.18 -22.40
CA LEU A 39 -21.72 -9.97 -20.99
C LEU A 39 -22.08 -11.26 -20.25
N ASP A 40 -22.87 -12.15 -20.85
CA ASP A 40 -23.23 -13.44 -20.25
C ASP A 40 -21.98 -14.33 -20.07
N LEU A 41 -21.09 -14.35 -21.05
CA LEU A 41 -19.80 -15.04 -20.96
C LEU A 41 -18.89 -14.44 -19.87
N LEU A 42 -18.82 -13.12 -19.79
CA LEU A 42 -18.08 -12.45 -18.71
C LEU A 42 -18.63 -12.84 -17.34
N ALA A 43 -19.96 -12.80 -17.17
CA ALA A 43 -20.60 -13.17 -15.91
C ALA A 43 -20.29 -14.61 -15.50
N LYS A 44 -20.31 -15.55 -16.45
CA LYS A 44 -19.97 -16.95 -16.21
C LYS A 44 -18.52 -17.12 -15.80
N ARG A 45 -17.57 -16.50 -16.50
CA ARG A 45 -16.13 -16.56 -16.16
C ARG A 45 -15.85 -15.90 -14.81
N ASN A 46 -16.43 -14.74 -14.56
CA ASN A 46 -16.29 -14.05 -13.27
C ASN A 46 -16.80 -14.90 -12.10
N ALA A 47 -17.94 -15.61 -12.29
CA ALA A 47 -18.45 -16.52 -11.29
C ALA A 47 -17.51 -17.70 -11.01
N ALA A 48 -16.82 -18.22 -12.03
CA ALA A 48 -15.82 -19.27 -11.87
C ALA A 48 -14.60 -18.75 -11.05
N VAL A 49 -14.07 -17.59 -11.40
CA VAL A 49 -12.96 -16.94 -10.64
C VAL A 49 -13.35 -16.71 -9.18
N LEU A 50 -14.56 -16.19 -8.92
CA LEU A 50 -15.06 -16.00 -7.56
C LEU A 50 -15.21 -17.31 -6.79
N ALA A 51 -15.65 -18.38 -7.46
CA ALA A 51 -15.75 -19.71 -6.86
C ALA A 51 -14.36 -20.28 -6.49
N MET A 52 -13.38 -20.13 -7.37
CA MET A 52 -11.99 -20.55 -7.10
C MET A 52 -11.40 -19.77 -5.92
N ALA A 53 -11.54 -18.46 -5.90
CA ALA A 53 -11.05 -17.63 -4.80
C ALA A 53 -11.70 -18.00 -3.45
N ARG A 54 -13.00 -18.27 -3.44
CA ARG A 54 -13.74 -18.68 -2.23
C ARG A 54 -13.40 -20.09 -1.76
N ALA A 55 -13.01 -20.97 -2.67
CA ALA A 55 -12.61 -22.35 -2.33
C ALA A 55 -11.30 -22.39 -1.50
N LEU A 56 -10.51 -21.32 -1.50
CA LEU A 56 -9.31 -21.18 -0.65
C LEU A 56 -9.63 -20.93 0.83
N GLY A 57 -10.91 -20.76 1.18
CA GLY A 57 -11.38 -20.66 2.57
C GLY A 57 -10.73 -19.53 3.35
N ASP A 58 -10.24 -19.85 4.55
CA ASP A 58 -9.70 -18.89 5.51
C ASP A 58 -8.38 -18.21 5.06
N ALA A 59 -7.72 -18.74 4.03
CA ALA A 59 -6.54 -18.12 3.44
C ALA A 59 -6.88 -16.78 2.74
N VAL A 60 -8.15 -16.58 2.37
CA VAL A 60 -8.65 -15.38 1.71
C VAL A 60 -9.45 -14.51 2.68
N GLU A 61 -8.95 -13.32 2.99
CA GLU A 61 -9.64 -12.37 3.85
C GLU A 61 -10.78 -11.63 3.12
N LYS A 62 -10.56 -11.32 1.83
CA LYS A 62 -11.49 -10.50 1.08
C LYS A 62 -11.48 -10.83 -0.40
N VAL A 63 -12.67 -10.85 -1.00
CA VAL A 63 -12.86 -10.95 -2.45
C VAL A 63 -13.76 -9.79 -2.88
N GLU A 64 -13.31 -8.98 -3.80
CA GLU A 64 -14.03 -7.81 -4.32
C GLU A 64 -14.16 -7.90 -5.83
N SER A 65 -15.36 -7.66 -6.32
CA SER A 65 -15.60 -7.50 -7.76
C SER A 65 -15.61 -6.02 -8.12
N GLY A 66 -14.75 -5.65 -9.07
CA GLY A 66 -14.71 -4.31 -9.63
C GLY A 66 -15.82 -4.06 -10.67
N ALA A 67 -15.75 -2.91 -11.33
CA ALA A 67 -16.68 -2.53 -12.37
C ALA A 67 -16.55 -3.46 -13.59
N ALA A 68 -17.70 -3.81 -14.17
CA ALA A 68 -17.77 -4.48 -15.47
C ALA A 68 -18.00 -3.45 -16.59
N SER A 69 -17.37 -3.66 -17.74
CA SER A 69 -17.52 -2.83 -18.92
C SER A 69 -17.68 -3.67 -20.17
N VAL A 70 -18.33 -3.14 -21.21
CA VAL A 70 -18.42 -3.76 -22.52
C VAL A 70 -18.26 -2.70 -23.60
N HIS A 71 -17.31 -2.94 -24.51
CA HIS A 71 -16.97 -2.03 -25.60
C HIS A 71 -17.11 -2.73 -26.94
N PRO A 72 -17.55 -2.01 -28.01
CA PRO A 72 -17.53 -2.55 -29.36
C PRO A 72 -16.07 -2.69 -29.82
N GLU A 73 -15.79 -3.74 -30.56
CA GLU A 73 -14.54 -3.97 -31.28
C GLU A 73 -14.72 -3.50 -32.72
N LEU A 74 -13.95 -2.50 -33.11
CA LEU A 74 -14.04 -1.91 -34.44
C LEU A 74 -12.98 -2.55 -35.35
N LYS A 75 -13.34 -2.71 -36.64
CA LYS A 75 -12.36 -3.10 -37.65
C LYS A 75 -11.57 -1.89 -38.08
N ASP A 76 -10.24 -2.00 -38.05
CA ASP A 76 -9.36 -0.97 -38.62
C ASP A 76 -9.64 -0.76 -40.11
N GLY A 77 -9.93 0.48 -40.48
CA GLY A 77 -10.20 0.87 -41.89
C GLY A 77 -11.03 2.16 -42.00
N THR A 78 -11.19 2.64 -43.23
CA THR A 78 -11.84 3.91 -43.58
C THR A 78 -13.32 4.00 -43.18
N LYS A 79 -13.97 2.88 -42.80
CA LYS A 79 -15.36 2.83 -42.31
C LYS A 79 -15.37 2.06 -40.98
N GLU A 80 -15.74 2.73 -39.90
CA GLU A 80 -15.97 2.12 -38.60
C GLU A 80 -17.08 1.05 -38.71
N ARG A 81 -16.67 -0.21 -38.62
CA ARG A 81 -17.61 -1.34 -38.58
C ARG A 81 -17.37 -2.15 -37.30
N VAL A 82 -18.38 -2.30 -36.50
CA VAL A 82 -18.36 -3.16 -35.33
C VAL A 82 -18.19 -4.61 -35.77
N THR A 83 -17.14 -5.28 -35.30
CA THR A 83 -16.83 -6.69 -35.57
C THR A 83 -17.23 -7.61 -34.43
N GLY A 84 -17.33 -7.06 -33.22
CA GLY A 84 -17.68 -7.80 -32.01
C GLY A 84 -17.76 -6.87 -30.81
N TYR A 85 -17.83 -7.48 -29.64
CA TYR A 85 -17.84 -6.80 -28.34
C TYR A 85 -16.86 -7.49 -27.40
N VAL A 86 -16.13 -6.69 -26.67
CA VAL A 86 -15.24 -7.13 -25.59
C VAL A 86 -15.82 -6.67 -24.26
N ALA A 87 -16.16 -7.62 -23.41
CA ALA A 87 -16.57 -7.37 -22.03
C ALA A 87 -15.36 -7.62 -21.10
N ARG A 88 -15.18 -6.78 -20.09
CA ARG A 88 -14.09 -6.84 -19.11
C ARG A 88 -14.63 -6.64 -17.71
N GLY A 89 -14.08 -7.39 -16.76
CA GLY A 89 -14.32 -7.25 -15.34
C GLY A 89 -13.02 -7.45 -14.59
N ASN A 90 -13.01 -7.09 -13.31
CA ASN A 90 -11.88 -7.28 -12.44
C ASN A 90 -12.33 -7.86 -11.10
N VAL A 91 -11.56 -8.79 -10.56
CA VAL A 91 -11.72 -9.32 -9.21
C VAL A 91 -10.42 -9.07 -8.46
N THR A 92 -10.54 -8.52 -7.26
CA THR A 92 -9.39 -8.33 -6.35
C THR A 92 -9.54 -9.32 -5.20
N VAL A 93 -8.47 -10.05 -4.92
CA VAL A 93 -8.40 -11.03 -3.83
C VAL A 93 -7.32 -10.59 -2.85
N THR A 94 -7.69 -10.49 -1.57
CA THR A 94 -6.76 -10.22 -0.46
C THR A 94 -6.52 -11.52 0.30
N ILE A 95 -5.27 -11.92 0.41
CA ILE A 95 -4.83 -13.22 0.92
C ILE A 95 -3.96 -12.98 2.16
N SER A 96 -4.19 -13.75 3.21
CA SER A 96 -3.41 -13.72 4.46
C SER A 96 -2.51 -14.94 4.64
N ASP A 97 -2.85 -16.09 4.05
CA ASP A 97 -1.98 -17.25 4.01
C ASP A 97 -1.32 -17.35 2.62
N PHE A 98 -0.04 -17.01 2.58
CA PHE A 98 0.71 -16.92 1.32
C PHE A 98 1.03 -18.28 0.69
N THR A 99 0.86 -19.36 1.41
CA THR A 99 1.13 -20.72 0.90
C THR A 99 0.23 -21.11 -0.28
N VAL A 100 -0.97 -20.49 -0.36
CA VAL A 100 -1.94 -20.76 -1.44
C VAL A 100 -1.72 -19.91 -2.70
N LEU A 101 -0.77 -18.96 -2.67
CA LEU A 101 -0.59 -18.00 -3.78
C LEU A 101 -0.17 -18.69 -5.08
N SER A 102 0.79 -19.60 -5.01
CA SER A 102 1.32 -20.33 -6.16
C SER A 102 0.22 -21.11 -6.87
N ASP A 103 -0.52 -21.92 -6.10
CA ASP A 103 -1.61 -22.75 -6.63
C ASP A 103 -2.73 -21.88 -7.21
N MET A 104 -3.10 -20.79 -6.53
CA MET A 104 -4.14 -19.89 -7.01
C MET A 104 -3.73 -19.19 -8.31
N VAL A 105 -2.52 -18.64 -8.38
CA VAL A 105 -2.03 -17.93 -9.58
C VAL A 105 -1.89 -18.89 -10.74
N THR A 106 -1.33 -20.08 -10.52
CA THR A 106 -1.16 -21.12 -11.54
C THR A 106 -2.52 -21.61 -12.05
N GLY A 107 -3.46 -21.89 -11.15
CA GLY A 107 -4.81 -22.33 -11.52
C GLY A 107 -5.56 -21.29 -12.34
N LEU A 108 -5.48 -20.01 -11.94
CA LEU A 108 -6.14 -18.91 -12.67
C LEU A 108 -5.44 -18.56 -13.99
N ALA A 109 -4.11 -18.69 -14.07
CA ALA A 109 -3.36 -18.44 -15.30
C ALA A 109 -3.67 -19.47 -16.40
N GLY A 110 -4.16 -20.66 -16.02
CA GLY A 110 -4.64 -21.69 -16.97
C GLY A 110 -6.01 -21.38 -17.58
N GLU A 111 -6.77 -20.45 -17.00
CA GLU A 111 -8.11 -20.09 -17.48
C GLU A 111 -8.05 -19.17 -18.70
N GLU A 112 -8.86 -19.49 -19.73
CA GLU A 112 -8.91 -18.70 -20.95
C GLU A 112 -9.46 -17.29 -20.70
N MET A 113 -8.79 -16.27 -21.23
CA MET A 113 -9.18 -14.85 -21.11
C MET A 113 -9.20 -14.34 -19.66
N VAL A 114 -8.38 -14.92 -18.80
CA VAL A 114 -8.07 -14.47 -17.44
C VAL A 114 -6.61 -14.04 -17.40
N ALA A 115 -6.35 -12.89 -16.80
CA ALA A 115 -5.01 -12.40 -16.55
C ALA A 115 -4.85 -12.08 -15.06
N VAL A 116 -3.80 -12.61 -14.44
CA VAL A 116 -3.48 -12.41 -13.03
C VAL A 116 -2.33 -11.44 -12.90
N THR A 117 -2.43 -10.49 -11.98
CA THR A 117 -1.40 -9.49 -11.69
C THR A 117 -1.22 -9.37 -10.18
N GLY A 118 0.01 -9.26 -9.72
CA GLY A 118 0.41 -9.31 -8.31
C GLY A 118 1.35 -10.50 -8.05
N PRO A 119 1.58 -10.89 -6.78
CA PRO A 119 1.00 -10.29 -5.58
C PRO A 119 1.60 -8.91 -5.25
N TRP A 120 0.78 -8.01 -4.69
CA TRP A 120 1.26 -6.80 -4.02
C TRP A 120 1.21 -7.03 -2.53
N TRP A 121 2.39 -7.03 -1.93
CA TRP A 121 2.57 -7.22 -0.49
C TRP A 121 2.20 -5.96 0.28
N SER A 122 1.47 -6.10 1.37
CA SER A 122 1.02 -4.96 2.15
C SER A 122 0.78 -5.31 3.62
N LEU A 123 0.61 -4.28 4.44
CA LEU A 123 0.06 -4.38 5.79
C LEU A 123 -1.44 -4.10 5.76
N ARG A 124 -2.18 -4.72 6.68
CA ARG A 124 -3.61 -4.39 6.88
C ARG A 124 -3.78 -2.91 7.20
N PRO A 125 -4.93 -2.30 6.83
CA PRO A 125 -5.21 -0.90 7.15
C PRO A 125 -5.11 -0.59 8.66
N ASP A 126 -5.52 -1.52 9.50
CA ASP A 126 -5.54 -1.45 10.97
C ASP A 126 -4.32 -2.10 11.63
N SER A 127 -3.28 -2.41 10.85
CA SER A 127 -2.04 -3.03 11.36
C SER A 127 -1.48 -2.30 12.59
N PRO A 128 -1.18 -3.03 13.68
CA PRO A 128 -0.59 -2.48 14.90
C PRO A 128 0.81 -1.91 14.67
N VAL A 129 1.47 -2.29 13.57
CA VAL A 129 2.80 -1.79 13.19
C VAL A 129 2.79 -0.27 13.04
N ARG A 130 1.72 0.31 12.47
CA ARG A 130 1.59 1.76 12.29
C ARG A 130 1.57 2.51 13.63
N ARG A 131 0.86 1.94 14.62
CA ARG A 131 0.84 2.48 15.99
C ARG A 131 2.22 2.36 16.63
N ARG A 132 2.86 1.20 16.51
CA ARG A 132 4.21 0.95 17.04
C ARG A 132 5.21 1.96 16.46
N ALA A 133 5.18 2.21 15.15
CA ALA A 133 6.05 3.19 14.51
C ALA A 133 5.85 4.60 15.08
N ARG A 134 4.60 5.06 15.27
CA ARG A 134 4.32 6.38 15.89
C ARG A 134 4.83 6.49 17.32
N VAL A 135 4.64 5.45 18.13
CA VAL A 135 5.17 5.42 19.50
C VAL A 135 6.70 5.49 19.52
N SER A 136 7.36 4.72 18.66
CA SER A 136 8.82 4.73 18.56
C SER A 136 9.35 6.09 18.06
N ALA A 137 8.67 6.75 17.13
CA ALA A 137 9.04 8.11 16.70
C ALA A 137 8.93 9.14 17.83
N ALA A 138 7.89 9.05 18.69
CA ALA A 138 7.77 9.93 19.86
C ALA A 138 8.87 9.66 20.90
N GLN A 139 9.24 8.40 21.09
CA GLN A 139 10.37 8.04 21.96
C GLN A 139 11.72 8.54 21.43
N ASP A 140 11.95 8.47 20.12
CA ASP A 140 13.12 9.02 19.46
C ASP A 140 13.19 10.54 19.63
N ALA A 141 12.08 11.25 19.49
CA ALA A 141 12.02 12.69 19.76
C ALA A 141 12.45 13.04 21.21
N LEU A 142 11.93 12.29 22.18
CA LEU A 142 12.30 12.49 23.58
C LEU A 142 13.78 12.18 23.84
N GLN A 143 14.30 11.12 23.24
CA GLN A 143 15.71 10.74 23.37
C GLN A 143 16.62 11.82 22.78
N ARG A 144 16.34 12.31 21.59
CA ARG A 144 17.08 13.43 20.97
C ARG A 144 17.03 14.70 21.82
N ALA A 145 15.87 15.03 22.40
CA ALA A 145 15.75 16.19 23.28
C ALA A 145 16.64 16.07 24.52
N ARG A 146 16.73 14.87 25.12
CA ARG A 146 17.63 14.61 26.26
C ARG A 146 19.10 14.75 25.89
N GLU A 147 19.51 14.16 24.76
CA GLU A 147 20.88 14.23 24.27
C GLU A 147 21.34 15.68 24.04
N TYR A 148 20.45 16.50 23.44
CA TYR A 148 20.78 17.92 23.26
C TYR A 148 20.78 18.70 24.56
N ALA A 149 19.85 18.43 25.50
CA ALA A 149 19.84 19.09 26.80
C ALA A 149 21.10 18.76 27.60
N ASP A 150 21.48 17.48 27.62
CA ASP A 150 22.71 17.01 28.31
C ASP A 150 23.97 17.67 27.77
N ALA A 151 24.06 17.87 26.45
CA ALA A 151 25.19 18.55 25.81
C ALA A 151 25.43 20.00 26.33
N PHE A 152 24.39 20.61 26.89
CA PHE A 152 24.45 21.95 27.50
C PHE A 152 24.30 21.92 29.02
N GLY A 153 24.49 20.77 29.67
CA GLY A 153 24.33 20.61 31.10
C GLY A 153 22.93 20.89 31.64
N ALA A 154 21.94 20.72 30.77
CA ALA A 154 20.53 20.89 31.10
C ALA A 154 19.77 19.55 31.10
N THR A 155 18.57 19.55 31.65
CA THR A 155 17.69 18.37 31.64
C THR A 155 16.33 18.73 31.06
N VAL A 156 15.73 17.82 30.29
CA VAL A 156 14.35 17.93 29.80
C VAL A 156 13.38 17.80 30.97
N THR A 157 12.43 18.73 31.07
CA THR A 157 11.51 18.81 32.23
C THR A 157 10.07 18.54 31.86
N GLU A 158 9.58 19.03 30.71
CA GLU A 158 8.16 18.95 30.34
C GLU A 158 7.99 18.87 28.83
N LEU A 159 6.99 18.11 28.38
CA LEU A 159 6.51 18.13 27.01
C LEU A 159 5.51 19.28 26.82
N VAL A 160 5.84 20.25 25.99
CA VAL A 160 4.99 21.41 25.70
C VAL A 160 4.05 21.12 24.54
N GLN A 161 4.58 20.48 23.50
CA GLN A 161 3.83 20.27 22.26
C GLN A 161 4.32 19.01 21.55
N LEU A 162 3.36 18.26 21.02
CA LEU A 162 3.59 17.10 20.17
C LEU A 162 2.64 17.20 18.97
N ALA A 163 3.16 17.07 17.77
CA ALA A 163 2.37 17.18 16.56
C ALA A 163 2.92 16.33 15.41
N ASP A 164 2.07 16.03 14.46
CA ASP A 164 2.50 15.48 13.18
C ASP A 164 3.37 16.51 12.42
N PRO A 165 4.24 16.05 11.51
CA PRO A 165 5.18 16.90 10.80
C PRO A 165 4.52 18.10 10.14
N GLY A 166 5.06 19.30 10.44
CA GLY A 166 4.62 20.56 9.85
C GLY A 166 3.45 21.24 10.56
N LEU A 167 2.84 20.61 11.58
CA LEU A 167 1.79 21.26 12.38
C LEU A 167 2.35 22.15 13.51
N LEU A 168 3.63 22.05 13.82
CA LEU A 168 4.34 22.95 14.76
C LEU A 168 4.91 24.20 14.11
N ALA A 169 4.95 24.27 12.80
CA ALA A 169 5.41 25.47 12.10
C ALA A 169 4.40 26.59 12.32
N ASP A 170 4.86 27.75 12.81
CA ASP A 170 4.08 28.98 12.82
C ASP A 170 3.46 29.18 11.43
N ALA A 171 2.20 29.64 11.39
CA ALA A 171 1.31 29.68 10.23
C ALA A 171 1.81 30.51 9.02
N ASP A 172 3.03 30.98 9.02
CA ASP A 172 3.57 31.95 8.02
C ASP A 172 4.59 31.37 7.02
N ARG A 173 4.79 30.04 6.96
CA ARG A 173 5.65 29.46 5.92
C ARG A 173 4.84 28.58 4.96
N PRO A 174 4.84 28.90 3.65
CA PRO A 174 4.22 28.02 2.65
C PRO A 174 4.95 26.67 2.63
N GLN A 175 4.24 25.61 2.97
CA GLN A 175 4.74 24.24 2.85
C GLN A 175 4.76 23.85 1.37
N ILE A 176 5.95 23.66 0.84
CA ILE A 176 6.11 22.99 -0.46
C ILE A 176 5.92 21.50 -0.21
N VAL A 177 4.72 21.00 -0.49
CA VAL A 177 4.41 19.58 -0.47
C VAL A 177 5.03 18.93 -1.72
N HIS A 178 6.17 18.30 -1.56
CA HIS A 178 6.70 17.41 -2.59
C HIS A 178 5.88 16.12 -2.59
N ALA A 179 4.91 16.02 -3.49
CA ALA A 179 4.27 14.77 -3.82
C ALA A 179 5.32 13.85 -4.45
N ARG A 180 5.74 12.81 -3.73
CA ARG A 180 6.53 11.72 -4.29
C ARG A 180 5.58 10.84 -5.09
N THR A 181 5.69 10.90 -6.40
CA THR A 181 5.09 9.93 -7.31
C THR A 181 5.65 8.55 -7.02
N ALA A 182 4.75 7.64 -6.63
CA ALA A 182 5.07 6.22 -6.51
C ALA A 182 5.52 5.70 -7.87
N GLY A 183 6.69 5.05 -7.89
CA GLY A 183 7.26 4.45 -9.08
C GLY A 183 6.35 3.37 -9.65
N ARG A 184 6.13 3.47 -10.94
CA ARG A 184 5.38 2.51 -11.74
C ARG A 184 6.25 1.26 -11.89
N ALA A 185 5.81 0.14 -11.33
CA ALA A 185 6.41 -1.16 -11.59
C ALA A 185 6.08 -1.58 -13.02
N GLU A 186 7.10 -1.75 -13.85
CA GLU A 186 6.95 -2.31 -15.19
C GLU A 186 6.78 -3.84 -15.06
N ALA A 187 5.67 -4.34 -15.61
CA ALA A 187 5.40 -5.75 -15.73
C ALA A 187 6.19 -6.33 -16.92
N PHE A 188 7.16 -7.17 -16.64
CA PHE A 188 7.76 -8.03 -17.65
C PHE A 188 6.99 -9.34 -17.74
N ALA A 189 6.24 -9.50 -18.83
CA ALA A 189 5.67 -10.78 -19.20
C ALA A 189 6.64 -11.51 -20.11
N THR A 190 7.30 -12.54 -19.62
CA THR A 190 7.97 -13.55 -20.44
C THR A 190 7.33 -14.90 -20.14
N ALA A 191 6.66 -15.45 -21.16
CA ALA A 191 6.20 -16.82 -21.12
C ALA A 191 7.41 -17.77 -21.21
N ALA A 192 7.67 -18.51 -20.15
CA ALA A 192 8.53 -19.67 -20.13
C ALA A 192 7.89 -20.76 -19.28
N ALA A 193 8.17 -22.03 -19.59
CA ALA A 193 7.63 -23.26 -19.06
C ALA A 193 7.29 -23.24 -17.56
N ALA A 194 6.22 -23.94 -17.19
CA ALA A 194 5.68 -24.02 -15.83
C ALA A 194 6.68 -24.63 -14.83
N GLU A 195 7.62 -23.84 -14.37
CA GLU A 195 8.21 -23.99 -13.05
C GLU A 195 7.20 -23.42 -12.05
N GLU A 196 7.06 -24.06 -10.89
CA GLU A 196 6.21 -23.54 -9.83
C GLU A 196 6.64 -22.11 -9.52
N LEU A 197 5.67 -21.17 -9.63
CA LEU A 197 5.93 -19.77 -9.32
C LEU A 197 6.10 -19.64 -7.81
N GLU A 198 7.34 -19.47 -7.34
CA GLU A 198 7.62 -19.15 -5.94
C GLU A 198 7.45 -17.66 -5.70
N PHE A 199 6.65 -17.29 -4.71
CA PHE A 199 6.43 -15.90 -4.29
C PHE A 199 7.09 -15.66 -2.94
N GLU A 200 8.21 -14.96 -2.94
CA GLU A 200 8.86 -14.52 -1.69
C GLU A 200 8.24 -13.20 -1.19
N PRO A 201 7.73 -13.17 0.07
CA PRO A 201 7.18 -11.96 0.66
C PRO A 201 8.24 -10.86 0.81
N VAL A 202 7.94 -9.68 0.27
CA VAL A 202 8.82 -8.51 0.38
C VAL A 202 8.48 -7.70 1.61
N LYS A 203 9.49 -7.42 2.45
CA LYS A 203 9.34 -6.60 3.67
C LYS A 203 8.75 -5.24 3.35
N GLN A 204 7.87 -4.78 4.25
CA GLN A 204 7.19 -3.52 4.16
C GLN A 204 7.87 -2.49 5.05
N SER A 205 8.18 -1.33 4.49
CA SER A 205 8.79 -0.21 5.23
C SER A 205 7.71 0.73 5.76
N VAL A 206 7.63 0.87 7.08
CA VAL A 206 6.70 1.78 7.76
C VAL A 206 7.49 2.89 8.42
N ARG A 207 7.37 4.10 7.88
CA ARG A 207 7.99 5.30 8.45
C ARG A 207 6.96 6.07 9.27
N ALA A 208 7.37 6.52 10.46
CA ALA A 208 6.66 7.49 11.27
C ALA A 208 7.58 8.65 11.63
N VAL A 209 7.01 9.84 11.69
CA VAL A 209 7.72 11.09 12.04
C VAL A 209 6.82 11.90 12.95
N VAL A 210 7.42 12.59 13.93
CA VAL A 210 6.71 13.46 14.86
C VAL A 210 7.58 14.68 15.20
N ASP A 211 6.96 15.84 15.32
CA ASP A 211 7.61 17.06 15.82
C ASP A 211 7.23 17.26 17.30
N ALA A 212 8.22 17.52 18.16
CA ALA A 212 7.99 17.72 19.59
C ALA A 212 8.75 18.94 20.10
N ARG A 213 8.15 19.65 21.07
CA ARG A 213 8.77 20.72 21.82
C ARG A 213 8.74 20.41 23.31
N PHE A 214 9.90 20.53 23.95
CA PHE A 214 10.07 20.29 25.37
C PHE A 214 10.64 21.54 26.07
N LEU A 215 10.29 21.72 27.35
CA LEU A 215 11.01 22.62 28.23
C LEU A 215 12.25 21.91 28.80
N MET A 216 13.26 22.70 29.14
CA MET A 216 14.46 22.23 29.80
C MET A 216 14.91 23.17 30.89
N THR A 217 15.77 22.71 31.82
CA THR A 217 16.41 23.57 32.79
C THR A 217 17.33 24.58 32.12
N ALA A 218 17.72 25.63 32.82
CA ALA A 218 18.66 26.61 32.29
C ALA A 218 19.99 25.91 31.87
N PRO A 219 20.46 26.12 30.64
CA PRO A 219 21.70 25.55 30.17
C PRO A 219 22.89 26.20 30.84
N THR A 220 23.96 25.42 31.06
CA THR A 220 25.26 25.92 31.53
C THR A 220 26.11 26.17 30.29
N LEU A 221 26.12 27.43 29.82
CA LEU A 221 27.04 27.80 28.74
C LEU A 221 28.39 28.03 29.35
N GLY A 222 29.31 27.05 29.25
CA GLY A 222 30.68 27.17 29.69
C GLY A 222 31.32 28.39 29.01
N GLY A 223 31.96 29.28 29.84
CA GLY A 223 32.78 30.38 29.37
C GLY A 223 34.12 29.89 28.88
#